data_61a3c9eb3d47923f601d0f38eab3a76e
#
_entry.id   61a3c9eb3d47923f601d0f38eab3a76e
#
_cell.length_a   1.000
_cell.length_b   1.000
_cell.length_c   1.000
_cell.angle_alpha   90.00
_cell.angle_beta   90.00
_cell.angle_gamma   90.00
#
_symmetry.space_group_name_H-M   'P 1'
#
loop_
_entity.id
_entity.type
_entity.pdbx_description
1 polymer ?
#
loop_
_entity_poly.entity_id
_entity_poly.type
_entity_poly.pdbx_seq_one_letter_code
_entity_poly.pdbx_strand_id
1 'polypeptide(L)'
;MGGQVARMFDAHLTVLHVGADMQEIGPLMGEGLSGAMMEDMISAALKESATNLKGVRRLFHDFTRHAHIPVLTGDAPPAPPDAPRGPTASFIAHKGHTRSVVAFQARLSDIVVVRQPDPEGDVASSDTLHAVLFESGRGVIIVPPAPPATLGLRICIGWNGTSEAASAIHHAMPLIRRAEAVQILYSPAYQRPGPDARHVAAYLALHGIDATIHKFGSDYRPVGEDMMAAAHAFGADMVVMGAYSHSRLRQMILGGVTRHVLENSDIAVLMSR
;
A
#
# COMPACT_ATOMS: atom_id res chain seq x y z
N MET A 1 -6.71 -1.46 -9.30
CA MET A 1 -5.26 -1.50 -9.02
C MET A 1 -4.77 -2.91 -8.67
N GLY A 2 -5.21 -3.58 -7.60
CA GLY A 2 -4.76 -4.96 -7.31
C GLY A 2 -4.89 -5.94 -8.46
N GLY A 3 -5.99 -5.90 -9.21
CA GLY A 3 -6.16 -6.71 -10.42
C GLY A 3 -5.24 -6.32 -11.58
N GLN A 4 -4.80 -5.07 -11.68
CA GLN A 4 -3.79 -4.66 -12.66
C GLN A 4 -2.44 -5.28 -12.32
N VAL A 5 -2.03 -5.23 -11.03
CA VAL A 5 -0.81 -5.88 -10.55
C VAL A 5 -0.88 -7.39 -10.81
N ALA A 6 -2.01 -8.03 -10.45
CA ALA A 6 -2.17 -9.46 -10.67
C ALA A 6 -2.01 -9.86 -12.15
N ARG A 7 -2.59 -9.09 -13.07
CA ARG A 7 -2.42 -9.33 -14.52
C ARG A 7 -1.00 -9.06 -15.02
N MET A 8 -0.36 -8.02 -14.49
CA MET A 8 0.99 -7.63 -14.88
C MET A 8 2.01 -8.72 -14.60
N PHE A 9 1.79 -9.51 -13.55
CA PHE A 9 2.72 -10.52 -13.07
C PHE A 9 2.18 -11.96 -13.10
N ASP A 10 1.00 -12.18 -13.71
CA ASP A 10 0.30 -13.47 -13.66
C ASP A 10 0.17 -14.00 -12.21
N ALA A 11 -0.12 -13.08 -11.29
CA ALA A 11 -0.06 -13.32 -9.86
C ALA A 11 -1.43 -13.70 -9.28
N HIS A 12 -1.39 -14.33 -8.09
CA HIS A 12 -2.58 -14.56 -7.28
C HIS A 12 -2.95 -13.32 -6.47
N LEU A 13 -4.20 -12.86 -6.60
CA LEU A 13 -4.77 -11.75 -5.84
C LEU A 13 -5.56 -12.27 -4.65
N THR A 14 -5.07 -12.09 -3.44
CA THR A 14 -5.85 -12.33 -2.22
C THR A 14 -6.55 -11.04 -1.78
N VAL A 15 -7.87 -11.06 -1.76
CA VAL A 15 -8.68 -9.95 -1.18
C VAL A 15 -9.03 -10.31 0.25
N LEU A 16 -8.51 -9.53 1.19
CA LEU A 16 -8.73 -9.71 2.62
C LEU A 16 -9.81 -8.75 3.14
N HIS A 17 -10.80 -9.29 3.83
CA HIS A 17 -11.77 -8.53 4.62
C HIS A 17 -11.62 -8.90 6.10
N VAL A 18 -11.50 -7.89 6.96
CA VAL A 18 -11.46 -8.06 8.40
C VAL A 18 -12.76 -7.51 8.98
N GLY A 19 -13.57 -8.41 9.54
CA GLY A 19 -14.80 -8.06 10.24
C GLY A 19 -14.56 -7.78 11.71
N ALA A 20 -15.47 -7.03 12.34
CA ALA A 20 -15.41 -6.72 13.76
C ALA A 20 -15.41 -8.00 14.63
N ASP A 21 -14.63 -7.97 15.70
CA ASP A 21 -14.60 -9.00 16.73
C ASP A 21 -15.34 -8.51 17.97
N MET A 22 -16.11 -9.43 18.57
CA MET A 22 -16.80 -9.17 19.83
C MET A 22 -15.89 -8.79 20.98
N GLN A 23 -14.66 -9.34 21.00
CA GLN A 23 -13.68 -9.06 22.06
C GLN A 23 -13.16 -7.62 22.02
N GLU A 24 -13.29 -6.94 20.89
CA GLU A 24 -12.86 -5.53 20.72
C GLU A 24 -13.97 -4.54 21.07
N ILE A 25 -15.22 -4.95 20.88
CA ILE A 25 -16.37 -4.08 21.15
C ILE A 25 -16.59 -3.94 22.67
N GLY A 26 -16.35 -5.00 23.43
CA GLY A 26 -16.59 -5.03 24.88
C GLY A 26 -15.82 -3.95 25.68
N PRO A 27 -14.51 -3.77 25.52
CA PRO A 27 -13.73 -2.78 26.27
C PRO A 27 -14.02 -1.31 25.91
N LEU A 28 -14.57 -1.06 24.71
CA LEU A 28 -14.94 0.28 24.26
C LEU A 28 -16.27 0.78 24.86
N MET A 29 -17.00 -0.14 25.48
CA MET A 29 -18.25 0.17 26.16
C MET A 29 -17.94 0.58 27.60
N GLY A 30 -17.86 1.89 27.84
CA GLY A 30 -17.52 2.48 29.14
C GLY A 30 -18.49 2.06 30.27
N GLU A 31 -18.01 2.20 31.50
CA GLU A 31 -18.79 2.00 32.72
C GLU A 31 -20.04 2.88 32.69
N GLY A 32 -21.22 2.27 32.72
CA GLY A 32 -22.52 2.98 32.81
C GLY A 32 -23.59 2.53 31.82
N LEU A 33 -23.32 1.60 30.90
CA LEU A 33 -24.34 1.03 30.04
C LEU A 33 -25.05 -0.15 30.71
N SER A 34 -26.39 -0.23 30.58
CA SER A 34 -27.13 -1.40 31.03
C SER A 34 -26.79 -2.62 30.15
N GLY A 35 -26.88 -3.84 30.71
CA GLY A 35 -26.63 -5.07 29.97
C GLY A 35 -27.49 -5.18 28.69
N ALA A 36 -28.73 -4.74 28.70
CA ALA A 36 -29.61 -4.71 27.54
C ALA A 36 -29.11 -3.75 26.45
N MET A 37 -28.63 -2.56 26.81
CA MET A 37 -28.05 -1.62 25.82
C MET A 37 -26.78 -2.17 25.22
N MET A 38 -25.95 -2.87 26.01
CA MET A 38 -24.73 -3.54 25.48
C MET A 38 -25.10 -4.63 24.46
N GLU A 39 -26.09 -5.45 24.75
CA GLU A 39 -26.55 -6.53 23.88
C GLU A 39 -27.10 -5.99 22.56
N ASP A 40 -27.89 -4.92 22.60
CA ASP A 40 -28.40 -4.23 21.40
C ASP A 40 -27.27 -3.64 20.55
N MET A 41 -26.27 -2.97 21.14
CA MET A 41 -25.14 -2.42 20.43
C MET A 41 -24.29 -3.52 19.78
N ILE A 42 -24.01 -4.59 20.48
CA ILE A 42 -23.28 -5.76 19.96
C ILE A 42 -24.05 -6.38 18.79
N SER A 43 -25.35 -6.58 18.94
CA SER A 43 -26.19 -7.14 17.88
C SER A 43 -26.21 -6.25 16.63
N ALA A 44 -26.30 -4.93 16.80
CA ALA A 44 -26.23 -3.97 15.71
C ALA A 44 -24.88 -4.02 14.99
N ALA A 45 -23.76 -4.02 15.72
CA ALA A 45 -22.42 -4.09 15.17
C ALA A 45 -22.17 -5.39 14.39
N LEU A 46 -22.64 -6.53 14.90
CA LEU A 46 -22.55 -7.81 14.21
C LEU A 46 -23.37 -7.84 12.92
N LYS A 47 -24.58 -7.27 12.95
CA LYS A 47 -25.44 -7.17 11.78
C LYS A 47 -24.84 -6.28 10.70
N GLU A 48 -24.26 -5.17 11.11
CA GLU A 48 -23.54 -4.27 10.21
C GLU A 48 -22.30 -4.97 9.60
N SER A 49 -21.46 -5.60 10.41
CA SER A 49 -20.30 -6.36 9.96
C SER A 49 -20.68 -7.47 8.97
N ALA A 50 -21.77 -8.19 9.23
CA ALA A 50 -22.28 -9.23 8.32
C ALA A 50 -22.80 -8.64 7.00
N THR A 51 -23.41 -7.45 7.04
CA THR A 51 -23.91 -6.74 5.86
C THR A 51 -22.73 -6.25 5.01
N ASN A 52 -21.72 -5.67 5.66
CA ASN A 52 -20.50 -5.21 5.01
C ASN A 52 -19.74 -6.38 4.33
N LEU A 53 -19.60 -7.51 5.02
CA LEU A 53 -18.99 -8.72 4.44
C LEU A 53 -19.73 -9.19 3.18
N LYS A 54 -21.06 -9.22 3.19
CA LYS A 54 -21.88 -9.59 2.01
C LYS A 54 -21.66 -8.59 0.87
N GLY A 55 -21.60 -7.30 1.17
CA GLY A 55 -21.35 -6.25 0.21
C GLY A 55 -19.98 -6.38 -0.45
N VAL A 56 -18.92 -6.51 0.34
CA VAL A 56 -17.54 -6.66 -0.15
C VAL A 56 -17.37 -7.94 -0.95
N ARG A 57 -17.95 -9.06 -0.51
CA ARG A 57 -17.92 -10.33 -1.25
C ARG A 57 -18.60 -10.20 -2.61
N ARG A 58 -19.73 -9.51 -2.69
CA ARG A 58 -20.40 -9.25 -3.97
C ARG A 58 -19.52 -8.41 -4.90
N LEU A 59 -18.95 -7.32 -4.38
CA LEU A 59 -18.02 -6.48 -5.16
C LEU A 59 -16.82 -7.29 -5.68
N PHE A 60 -16.25 -8.19 -4.86
CA PHE A 60 -15.19 -9.08 -5.28
C PHE A 60 -15.61 -9.99 -6.45
N HIS A 61 -16.78 -10.63 -6.37
CA HIS A 61 -17.28 -11.49 -7.44
C HIS A 61 -17.63 -10.71 -8.70
N ASP A 62 -18.20 -9.52 -8.57
CA ASP A 62 -18.49 -8.65 -9.72
C ASP A 62 -17.19 -8.19 -10.38
N PHE A 63 -16.20 -7.78 -9.60
CA PHE A 63 -14.87 -7.42 -10.09
C PHE A 63 -14.19 -8.57 -10.81
N THR A 64 -14.09 -9.75 -10.22
CA THR A 64 -13.39 -10.90 -10.81
C THR A 64 -14.06 -11.38 -12.10
N ARG A 65 -15.40 -11.31 -12.17
CA ARG A 65 -16.18 -11.61 -13.37
C ARG A 65 -15.88 -10.63 -14.50
N HIS A 66 -15.96 -9.32 -14.24
CA HIS A 66 -15.67 -8.28 -15.25
C HIS A 66 -14.20 -8.30 -15.67
N ALA A 67 -13.33 -8.61 -14.73
CA ALA A 67 -11.89 -8.72 -14.96
C ALA A 67 -11.49 -10.04 -15.62
N HIS A 68 -12.39 -11.02 -15.78
CA HIS A 68 -12.10 -12.38 -16.27
C HIS A 68 -10.95 -13.04 -15.48
N ILE A 69 -10.91 -12.85 -14.14
CA ILE A 69 -9.93 -13.45 -13.25
C ILE A 69 -10.57 -14.67 -12.58
N PRO A 70 -10.06 -15.90 -12.78
CA PRO A 70 -10.55 -17.09 -12.12
C PRO A 70 -10.47 -16.98 -10.59
N VAL A 71 -11.55 -17.37 -9.91
CA VAL A 71 -11.62 -17.36 -8.45
C VAL A 71 -11.28 -18.76 -7.94
N LEU A 72 -10.27 -18.83 -7.07
CA LEU A 72 -9.93 -20.05 -6.34
C LEU A 72 -10.70 -20.06 -5.02
N THR A 73 -11.35 -21.18 -4.72
CA THR A 73 -12.13 -21.41 -3.49
C THR A 73 -11.51 -22.55 -2.69
N GLY A 74 -11.41 -22.35 -1.36
CA GLY A 74 -10.86 -23.35 -0.46
C GLY A 74 -9.33 -23.43 -0.46
N ASP A 75 -8.79 -24.46 0.19
CA ASP A 75 -7.36 -24.79 0.20
C ASP A 75 -6.97 -25.47 -1.12
N ALA A 76 -7.23 -24.79 -2.24
CA ALA A 76 -6.84 -25.33 -3.53
C ALA A 76 -5.32 -25.58 -3.54
N PRO A 77 -4.87 -26.77 -3.90
CA PRO A 77 -3.44 -27.03 -4.01
C PRO A 77 -2.83 -26.07 -5.03
N PRO A 78 -1.54 -25.70 -4.87
CA PRO A 78 -0.87 -24.88 -5.86
C PRO A 78 -1.01 -25.51 -7.24
N ALA A 79 -1.21 -24.67 -8.25
CA ALA A 79 -1.31 -25.14 -9.62
C ALA A 79 -0.06 -25.95 -10.00
N PRO A 80 -0.20 -27.04 -10.77
CA PRO A 80 0.95 -27.78 -11.27
C PRO A 80 1.95 -26.84 -11.95
N PRO A 81 3.27 -27.14 -11.91
CA PRO A 81 4.29 -26.31 -12.52
C PRO A 81 4.04 -25.99 -14.00
N ASP A 82 3.39 -26.89 -14.71
CA ASP A 82 3.10 -26.79 -16.15
C ASP A 82 1.70 -26.21 -16.46
N ALA A 83 0.93 -25.80 -15.44
CA ALA A 83 -0.37 -25.17 -15.68
C ALA A 83 -0.20 -23.81 -16.38
N PRO A 84 -1.12 -23.45 -17.29
CA PRO A 84 -1.11 -22.12 -17.88
C PRO A 84 -1.12 -21.07 -16.77
N ARG A 85 -0.08 -20.22 -16.73
CA ARG A 85 0.01 -19.13 -15.77
C ARG A 85 -0.94 -18.01 -16.21
N GLY A 86 -1.64 -17.44 -15.27
CA GLY A 86 -2.51 -16.31 -15.46
C GLY A 86 -2.95 -15.80 -14.10
N PRO A 87 -3.52 -14.60 -14.04
CA PRO A 87 -3.98 -14.04 -12.76
C PRO A 87 -5.11 -14.90 -12.21
N THR A 88 -5.05 -15.15 -10.90
CA THR A 88 -6.11 -15.81 -10.14
C THR A 88 -6.48 -14.96 -8.94
N ALA A 89 -7.64 -15.19 -8.31
CA ALA A 89 -8.06 -14.46 -7.13
C ALA A 89 -8.69 -15.34 -6.06
N SER A 90 -8.55 -14.96 -4.80
CA SER A 90 -9.29 -15.53 -3.68
C SER A 90 -9.83 -14.44 -2.75
N PHE A 91 -10.88 -14.78 -2.00
CA PHE A 91 -11.45 -13.90 -0.99
C PHE A 91 -11.35 -14.54 0.38
N ILE A 92 -10.67 -13.86 1.30
CA ILE A 92 -10.51 -14.30 2.68
C ILE A 92 -11.24 -13.33 3.60
N ALA A 93 -12.03 -13.88 4.52
CA ALA A 93 -12.68 -13.11 5.57
C ALA A 93 -12.20 -13.60 6.93
N HIS A 94 -11.63 -12.70 7.71
CA HIS A 94 -11.25 -12.93 9.09
C HIS A 94 -12.05 -12.02 10.04
N LYS A 95 -12.19 -12.45 11.27
CA LYS A 95 -12.63 -11.63 12.39
C LYS A 95 -11.42 -11.39 13.28
N GLY A 96 -11.34 -10.23 13.90
CA GLY A 96 -10.27 -9.89 14.81
C GLY A 96 -9.75 -8.48 14.66
N HIS A 97 -8.70 -8.19 15.42
CA HIS A 97 -8.05 -6.88 15.39
C HIS A 97 -7.43 -6.63 14.01
N THR A 98 -7.95 -5.63 13.29
CA THR A 98 -7.55 -5.33 11.90
C THR A 98 -6.05 -5.28 11.73
N ARG A 99 -5.34 -4.58 12.61
CA ARG A 99 -3.87 -4.44 12.56
C ARG A 99 -3.17 -5.81 12.62
N SER A 100 -3.55 -6.66 13.56
CA SER A 100 -2.92 -7.98 13.76
C SER A 100 -3.21 -8.92 12.59
N VAL A 101 -4.47 -8.97 12.13
CA VAL A 101 -4.89 -9.84 11.03
C VAL A 101 -4.21 -9.41 9.72
N VAL A 102 -4.21 -8.11 9.43
CA VAL A 102 -3.58 -7.57 8.21
C VAL A 102 -2.08 -7.82 8.22
N ALA A 103 -1.39 -7.51 9.33
CA ALA A 103 0.06 -7.75 9.44
C ALA A 103 0.41 -9.22 9.24
N PHE A 104 -0.37 -10.13 9.83
CA PHE A 104 -0.15 -11.57 9.69
C PHE A 104 -0.32 -12.04 8.25
N GLN A 105 -1.44 -11.69 7.61
CA GLN A 105 -1.74 -12.10 6.24
C GLN A 105 -0.77 -11.50 5.22
N ALA A 106 -0.36 -10.25 5.42
CA ALA A 106 0.55 -9.55 4.52
C ALA A 106 1.96 -10.17 4.46
N ARG A 107 2.41 -10.88 5.51
CA ARG A 107 3.78 -11.47 5.56
C ARG A 107 4.09 -12.44 4.44
N LEU A 108 3.08 -13.11 3.89
CA LEU A 108 3.23 -14.08 2.79
C LEU A 108 2.81 -13.50 1.44
N SER A 109 2.68 -12.18 1.32
CA SER A 109 2.43 -11.49 0.06
C SER A 109 3.73 -10.89 -0.48
N ASP A 110 3.91 -10.85 -1.80
CA ASP A 110 5.04 -10.16 -2.42
C ASP A 110 4.86 -8.64 -2.31
N ILE A 111 3.61 -8.17 -2.45
CA ILE A 111 3.23 -6.76 -2.32
C ILE A 111 1.81 -6.65 -1.78
N VAL A 112 1.54 -5.60 -1.02
CA VAL A 112 0.20 -5.30 -0.51
C VAL A 112 -0.36 -4.07 -1.20
N VAL A 113 -1.64 -4.08 -1.52
CA VAL A 113 -2.33 -2.94 -2.14
C VAL A 113 -3.40 -2.44 -1.18
N VAL A 114 -3.32 -1.18 -0.79
CA VAL A 114 -4.27 -0.53 0.10
C VAL A 114 -4.80 0.77 -0.53
N ARG A 115 -5.99 1.17 -0.15
CA ARG A 115 -6.51 2.50 -0.48
C ARG A 115 -5.75 3.56 0.35
N GLN A 116 -5.56 4.73 -0.23
CA GLN A 116 -5.08 5.90 0.50
C GLN A 116 -6.02 6.19 1.67
N PRO A 117 -5.47 6.39 2.89
CA PRO A 117 -6.29 6.75 4.04
C PRO A 117 -7.04 8.06 3.78
N ASP A 118 -8.30 8.09 4.20
CA ASP A 118 -9.09 9.31 4.16
C ASP A 118 -8.75 10.15 5.41
N PRO A 119 -8.29 11.40 5.26
CA PRO A 119 -7.96 12.26 6.41
C PRO A 119 -9.15 12.53 7.34
N GLU A 120 -10.37 12.56 6.80
CA GLU A 120 -11.62 12.79 7.53
C GLU A 120 -12.36 11.48 7.90
N GLY A 121 -11.81 10.34 7.50
CA GLY A 121 -12.49 9.06 7.49
C GLY A 121 -11.93 8.03 8.46
N ASP A 122 -12.12 6.80 8.11
CA ASP A 122 -11.99 5.60 8.91
C ASP A 122 -10.57 5.38 9.49
N VAL A 123 -10.47 5.35 10.80
CA VAL A 123 -9.26 4.97 11.57
C VAL A 123 -8.73 3.60 11.10
N ALA A 124 -9.62 2.67 10.70
CA ALA A 124 -9.24 1.35 10.23
C ALA A 124 -8.38 1.38 8.95
N SER A 125 -8.54 2.37 8.07
CA SER A 125 -7.71 2.52 6.87
C SER A 125 -6.27 2.93 7.21
N SER A 126 -6.10 3.82 8.17
CA SER A 126 -4.79 4.22 8.70
C SER A 126 -4.11 3.07 9.44
N ASP A 127 -4.85 2.31 10.25
CA ASP A 127 -4.35 1.14 10.98
C ASP A 127 -3.92 0.03 10.03
N THR A 128 -4.65 -0.20 8.95
CA THR A 128 -4.28 -1.14 7.88
C THR A 128 -2.94 -0.76 7.25
N LEU A 129 -2.77 0.50 6.85
CA LEU A 129 -1.53 0.99 6.26
C LEU A 129 -0.35 0.86 7.24
N HIS A 130 -0.55 1.25 8.50
CA HIS A 130 0.47 1.13 9.53
C HIS A 130 0.85 -0.33 9.79
N ALA A 131 -0.14 -1.24 9.88
CA ALA A 131 0.12 -2.67 10.04
C ALA A 131 1.02 -3.23 8.94
N VAL A 132 0.74 -2.88 7.68
CA VAL A 132 1.58 -3.31 6.55
C VAL A 132 2.98 -2.73 6.67
N LEU A 133 3.13 -1.42 6.81
CA LEU A 133 4.42 -0.74 6.82
C LEU A 133 5.33 -1.15 7.99
N PHE A 134 4.77 -1.40 9.17
CA PHE A 134 5.58 -1.61 10.37
C PHE A 134 5.70 -3.07 10.82
N GLU A 135 4.76 -3.95 10.40
CA GLU A 135 4.66 -5.29 10.98
C GLU A 135 4.66 -6.42 9.95
N SER A 136 4.53 -6.10 8.64
CA SER A 136 4.51 -7.14 7.61
C SER A 136 5.89 -7.42 7.00
N GLY A 137 6.78 -6.42 6.95
CA GLY A 137 8.04 -6.50 6.20
C GLY A 137 7.84 -6.47 4.68
N ARG A 138 6.73 -5.94 4.20
CA ARG A 138 6.38 -5.90 2.77
C ARG A 138 6.23 -4.47 2.26
N GLY A 139 6.50 -4.29 0.97
CA GLY A 139 6.15 -3.07 0.27
C GLY A 139 4.64 -2.92 0.12
N VAL A 140 4.16 -1.70 0.22
CA VAL A 140 2.74 -1.37 0.07
C VAL A 140 2.52 -0.39 -1.07
N ILE A 141 1.61 -0.72 -1.99
CA ILE A 141 1.09 0.22 -2.98
C ILE A 141 -0.14 0.90 -2.40
N ILE A 142 -0.06 2.21 -2.24
CA ILE A 142 -1.13 3.07 -1.77
C ILE A 142 -1.82 3.65 -3.01
N VAL A 143 -3.12 3.42 -3.11
CA VAL A 143 -3.93 3.78 -4.29
C VAL A 143 -4.74 5.02 -3.98
N PRO A 144 -4.60 6.10 -4.76
CA PRO A 144 -5.39 7.30 -4.59
C PRO A 144 -6.90 7.05 -4.83
N PRO A 145 -7.79 7.94 -4.36
CA PRO A 145 -9.25 7.80 -4.54
C PRO A 145 -9.67 7.66 -6.01
N ALA A 146 -9.00 8.38 -6.90
CA ALA A 146 -9.14 8.27 -8.36
C ALA A 146 -7.88 7.56 -8.91
N PRO A 147 -7.89 6.23 -9.03
CA PRO A 147 -6.70 5.50 -9.46
C PRO A 147 -6.33 5.86 -10.91
N PRO A 148 -5.03 6.03 -11.21
CA PRO A 148 -4.56 6.30 -12.56
C PRO A 148 -4.91 5.14 -13.52
N ALA A 149 -5.03 5.44 -14.80
CA ALA A 149 -5.33 4.45 -15.84
C ALA A 149 -4.19 3.42 -16.00
N THR A 150 -2.95 3.87 -15.81
CA THR A 150 -1.73 3.05 -15.89
C THR A 150 -1.10 2.91 -14.52
N LEU A 151 -0.21 1.94 -14.35
CA LEU A 151 0.52 1.69 -13.12
C LEU A 151 1.94 1.24 -13.44
N GLY A 152 2.91 2.06 -13.04
CA GLY A 152 4.32 1.71 -13.13
C GLY A 152 4.91 1.76 -14.54
N LEU A 153 4.29 2.50 -15.49
CA LEU A 153 4.90 2.79 -16.78
C LEU A 153 5.98 3.88 -16.64
N ARG A 154 5.70 4.89 -15.86
CA ARG A 154 6.63 6.00 -15.58
C ARG A 154 6.82 6.14 -14.08
N ILE A 155 7.97 5.72 -13.59
CA ILE A 155 8.23 5.63 -12.15
C ILE A 155 9.17 6.75 -11.70
N CYS A 156 8.76 7.50 -10.66
CA CYS A 156 9.63 8.37 -9.90
C CYS A 156 10.10 7.68 -8.62
N ILE A 157 11.40 7.71 -8.35
CA ILE A 157 12.00 7.18 -7.12
C ILE A 157 12.41 8.34 -6.23
N GLY A 158 11.72 8.55 -5.13
CA GLY A 158 12.08 9.53 -4.10
C GLY A 158 13.24 9.03 -3.25
N TRP A 159 14.45 9.56 -3.51
CA TRP A 159 15.67 9.13 -2.85
C TRP A 159 16.20 10.15 -1.85
N ASN A 160 16.46 9.70 -0.63
CA ASN A 160 17.02 10.53 0.44
C ASN A 160 18.22 9.91 1.16
N GLY A 161 18.75 8.78 0.68
CA GLY A 161 19.92 8.12 1.25
C GLY A 161 19.63 7.11 2.37
N THR A 162 18.36 6.89 2.74
CA THR A 162 17.99 6.04 3.88
C THR A 162 17.78 4.57 3.51
N SER A 163 17.82 3.69 4.53
CA SER A 163 17.49 2.26 4.40
C SER A 163 16.08 2.02 3.92
N GLU A 164 15.11 2.85 4.35
CA GLU A 164 13.71 2.76 3.94
C GLU A 164 13.54 3.06 2.44
N ALA A 165 14.28 4.05 1.93
CA ALA A 165 14.28 4.34 0.49
C ALA A 165 14.92 3.18 -0.30
N ALA A 166 15.98 2.57 0.21
CA ALA A 166 16.59 1.39 -0.41
C ALA A 166 15.64 0.17 -0.37
N SER A 167 14.96 -0.05 0.76
CA SER A 167 13.92 -1.08 0.89
C SER A 167 12.77 -0.87 -0.10
N ALA A 168 12.33 0.38 -0.30
CA ALA A 168 11.29 0.70 -1.28
C ALA A 168 11.71 0.37 -2.71
N ILE A 169 12.94 0.69 -3.11
CA ILE A 169 13.50 0.31 -4.42
C ILE A 169 13.51 -1.21 -4.56
N HIS A 170 13.95 -1.94 -3.52
CA HIS A 170 13.99 -3.40 -3.55
C HIS A 170 12.59 -4.02 -3.79
N HIS A 171 11.58 -3.58 -3.02
CA HIS A 171 10.22 -4.06 -3.19
C HIS A 171 9.57 -3.63 -4.52
N ALA A 172 9.97 -2.47 -5.06
CA ALA A 172 9.47 -1.98 -6.34
C ALA A 172 10.23 -2.55 -7.56
N MET A 173 11.33 -3.29 -7.35
CA MET A 173 12.20 -3.74 -8.45
C MET A 173 11.45 -4.50 -9.56
N PRO A 174 10.48 -5.39 -9.28
CA PRO A 174 9.70 -6.03 -10.34
C PRO A 174 8.93 -5.04 -11.22
N LEU A 175 8.40 -3.95 -10.63
CA LEU A 175 7.71 -2.87 -11.34
C LEU A 175 8.71 -2.00 -12.11
N ILE A 176 9.81 -1.60 -11.47
CA ILE A 176 10.85 -0.76 -12.06
C ILE A 176 11.45 -1.41 -13.31
N ARG A 177 11.64 -2.74 -13.32
CA ARG A 177 12.12 -3.48 -14.50
C ARG A 177 11.18 -3.48 -15.69
N ARG A 178 9.90 -3.18 -15.47
CA ARG A 178 8.87 -3.12 -16.52
C ARG A 178 8.55 -1.70 -16.95
N ALA A 179 9.07 -0.71 -16.23
CA ALA A 179 8.83 0.69 -16.52
C ALA A 179 9.43 1.10 -17.87
N GLU A 180 8.72 1.95 -18.59
CA GLU A 180 9.20 2.59 -19.83
C GLU A 180 10.20 3.71 -19.53
N ALA A 181 10.03 4.36 -18.37
CA ALA A 181 10.93 5.43 -17.93
C ALA A 181 11.02 5.49 -16.41
N VAL A 182 12.24 5.73 -15.91
CA VAL A 182 12.52 5.84 -14.47
C VAL A 182 13.28 7.14 -14.20
N GLN A 183 12.83 7.89 -13.20
CA GLN A 183 13.51 9.11 -12.75
C GLN A 183 13.76 9.06 -11.25
N ILE A 184 15.00 9.34 -10.83
CA ILE A 184 15.39 9.45 -9.43
C ILE A 184 15.23 10.91 -9.03
N LEU A 185 14.35 11.17 -8.06
CA LEU A 185 14.11 12.48 -7.47
C LEU A 185 14.91 12.62 -6.19
N TYR A 186 15.75 13.66 -6.08
CA TYR A 186 16.48 13.94 -4.84
C TYR A 186 16.45 15.43 -4.50
N SER A 187 16.45 15.72 -3.20
CA SER A 187 16.56 17.08 -2.69
C SER A 187 17.72 17.19 -1.71
N PRO A 188 18.69 18.10 -1.95
CA PRO A 188 19.79 18.31 -1.01
C PRO A 188 19.34 18.70 0.40
N ALA A 189 18.23 19.44 0.51
CA ALA A 189 17.65 19.84 1.79
C ALA A 189 17.06 18.66 2.60
N TYR A 190 16.76 17.54 1.93
CA TYR A 190 16.15 16.35 2.54
C TYR A 190 17.08 15.13 2.55
N GLN A 191 18.29 15.26 1.99
CA GLN A 191 19.27 14.17 1.96
C GLN A 191 19.74 13.80 3.37
N ARG A 192 19.86 12.49 3.62
CA ARG A 192 20.41 11.91 4.83
C ARG A 192 21.78 11.29 4.55
N PRO A 193 22.60 11.00 5.58
CA PRO A 193 23.83 10.23 5.39
C PRO A 193 23.54 8.89 4.70
N GLY A 194 24.20 8.66 3.57
CA GLY A 194 24.01 7.47 2.74
C GLY A 194 24.44 7.71 1.30
N PRO A 195 24.30 6.70 0.42
CA PRO A 195 24.61 6.82 -1.00
C PRO A 195 23.84 7.96 -1.66
N ASP A 196 24.45 8.67 -2.59
CA ASP A 196 23.78 9.71 -3.35
C ASP A 196 22.97 9.13 -4.55
N ALA A 197 22.22 9.98 -5.23
CA ALA A 197 21.36 9.57 -6.34
C ALA A 197 22.14 8.92 -7.51
N ARG A 198 23.43 9.27 -7.71
CA ARG A 198 24.28 8.66 -8.76
C ARG A 198 24.59 7.20 -8.44
N HIS A 199 24.76 6.86 -7.17
CA HIS A 199 24.93 5.47 -6.75
C HIS A 199 23.66 4.66 -6.99
N VAL A 200 22.47 5.26 -6.81
CA VAL A 200 21.19 4.60 -7.15
C VAL A 200 21.07 4.38 -8.65
N ALA A 201 21.41 5.38 -9.47
CA ALA A 201 21.41 5.22 -10.92
C ALA A 201 22.38 4.11 -11.36
N ALA A 202 23.59 4.07 -10.81
CA ALA A 202 24.56 3.01 -11.08
C ALA A 202 24.04 1.62 -10.65
N TYR A 203 23.39 1.53 -9.47
CA TYR A 203 22.74 0.29 -9.01
C TYR A 203 21.64 -0.16 -9.98
N LEU A 204 20.77 0.75 -10.43
CA LEU A 204 19.72 0.42 -11.39
C LEU A 204 20.28 0.00 -12.75
N ALA A 205 21.37 0.62 -13.19
CA ALA A 205 22.07 0.24 -14.43
C ALA A 205 22.59 -1.21 -14.39
N LEU A 206 23.03 -1.71 -13.23
CA LEU A 206 23.40 -3.13 -13.06
C LEU A 206 22.20 -4.08 -13.25
N HIS A 207 20.99 -3.58 -13.14
CA HIS A 207 19.75 -4.30 -13.43
C HIS A 207 19.20 -4.05 -14.84
N GLY A 208 19.98 -3.35 -15.69
CA GLY A 208 19.58 -3.00 -17.06
C GLY A 208 18.57 -1.85 -17.15
N ILE A 209 18.46 -1.03 -16.11
CA ILE A 209 17.50 0.07 -16.01
C ILE A 209 18.26 1.39 -16.20
N ASP A 210 17.92 2.13 -17.24
CA ASP A 210 18.40 3.51 -17.43
C ASP A 210 17.50 4.48 -16.68
N ALA A 211 18.06 5.15 -15.66
CA ALA A 211 17.33 6.07 -14.81
C ALA A 211 17.92 7.47 -14.86
N THR A 212 17.10 8.45 -15.17
CA THR A 212 17.50 9.87 -15.12
C THR A 212 17.51 10.37 -13.67
N ILE A 213 18.34 11.39 -13.39
CA ILE A 213 18.41 12.01 -12.07
C ILE A 213 17.86 13.43 -12.15
N HIS A 214 16.91 13.75 -11.29
CA HIS A 214 16.31 15.07 -11.20
C HIS A 214 16.46 15.64 -9.80
N LYS A 215 17.08 16.82 -9.69
CA LYS A 215 17.15 17.57 -8.45
C LYS A 215 15.88 18.41 -8.31
N PHE A 216 15.19 18.29 -7.19
CA PHE A 216 14.02 19.09 -6.87
C PHE A 216 14.17 19.83 -5.54
N GLY A 217 13.31 20.76 -5.27
CA GLY A 217 13.22 21.55 -4.05
C GLY A 217 13.25 23.04 -4.34
N SER A 218 12.50 23.76 -3.55
CA SER A 218 12.43 25.23 -3.51
C SER A 218 12.62 25.72 -2.09
N ASP A 219 12.95 27.01 -1.92
CA ASP A 219 13.09 27.63 -0.61
C ASP A 219 11.73 27.97 0.02
N TYR A 220 10.64 27.79 -0.75
CA TYR A 220 9.32 28.34 -0.40
C TYR A 220 8.24 27.29 -0.18
N ARG A 221 8.45 26.04 -0.58
CA ARG A 221 7.45 24.96 -0.49
C ARG A 221 7.96 23.77 0.33
N PRO A 222 7.04 23.05 0.99
CA PRO A 222 7.39 21.79 1.65
C PRO A 222 7.99 20.78 0.67
N VAL A 223 8.99 20.03 1.10
CA VAL A 223 9.70 19.04 0.27
C VAL A 223 8.76 18.02 -0.37
N GLY A 224 7.69 17.63 0.32
CA GLY A 224 6.69 16.70 -0.21
C GLY A 224 5.92 17.27 -1.40
N GLU A 225 5.56 18.55 -1.34
CA GLU A 225 4.88 19.26 -2.44
C GLU A 225 5.77 19.37 -3.66
N ASP A 226 7.03 19.78 -3.48
CA ASP A 226 7.99 19.88 -4.57
C ASP A 226 8.30 18.52 -5.20
N MET A 227 8.34 17.44 -4.40
CA MET A 227 8.52 16.08 -4.90
C MET A 227 7.34 15.64 -5.77
N MET A 228 6.12 15.90 -5.34
CA MET A 228 4.93 15.56 -6.13
C MET A 228 4.86 16.40 -7.41
N ALA A 229 5.19 17.68 -7.33
CA ALA A 229 5.27 18.55 -8.52
C ALA A 229 6.32 18.03 -9.54
N ALA A 230 7.48 17.57 -9.08
CA ALA A 230 8.49 16.96 -9.95
C ALA A 230 8.00 15.63 -10.56
N ALA A 231 7.29 14.80 -9.79
CA ALA A 231 6.69 13.56 -10.29
C ALA A 231 5.64 13.84 -11.38
N HIS A 232 4.77 14.83 -11.18
CA HIS A 232 3.82 15.26 -12.20
C HIS A 232 4.51 15.81 -13.46
N ALA A 233 5.54 16.63 -13.30
CA ALA A 233 6.28 17.18 -14.44
C ALA A 233 6.95 16.07 -15.27
N PHE A 234 7.36 14.96 -14.64
CA PHE A 234 7.85 13.77 -15.32
C PHE A 234 6.73 12.95 -15.98
N GLY A 235 5.48 13.17 -15.59
CA GLY A 235 4.32 12.36 -16.01
C GLY A 235 4.32 10.98 -15.35
N ALA A 236 4.74 10.90 -14.10
CA ALA A 236 4.78 9.65 -13.35
C ALA A 236 3.36 9.14 -13.06
N ASP A 237 3.16 7.83 -13.20
CA ASP A 237 1.97 7.11 -12.76
C ASP A 237 2.22 6.31 -11.47
N MET A 238 3.47 6.31 -10.99
CA MET A 238 3.87 5.74 -9.71
C MET A 238 5.05 6.50 -9.10
N VAL A 239 4.97 6.70 -7.79
CA VAL A 239 6.09 7.16 -6.96
C VAL A 239 6.53 6.01 -6.04
N VAL A 240 7.84 5.76 -5.98
CA VAL A 240 8.48 4.80 -5.07
C VAL A 240 9.28 5.56 -4.03
N MET A 241 8.99 5.39 -2.74
CA MET A 241 9.68 6.11 -1.68
C MET A 241 9.75 5.33 -0.37
N GLY A 242 10.76 5.62 0.44
CA GLY A 242 10.80 5.16 1.82
C GLY A 242 9.76 5.86 2.69
N ALA A 243 9.29 5.16 3.69
CA ALA A 243 8.35 5.71 4.67
C ALA A 243 8.99 5.75 6.06
N TYR A 244 8.71 6.83 6.83
CA TYR A 244 9.03 6.90 8.25
C TYR A 244 10.51 6.73 8.63
N SER A 245 11.42 7.38 7.93
CA SER A 245 12.88 7.30 8.16
C SER A 245 13.39 7.91 9.49
N HIS A 246 12.51 8.39 10.35
CA HIS A 246 12.87 8.94 11.66
C HIS A 246 12.60 7.97 12.80
N SER A 247 13.64 7.59 13.55
CA SER A 247 13.59 6.71 14.72
C SER A 247 12.73 7.24 15.90
N ARG A 248 12.31 8.50 15.86
CA ARG A 248 11.42 9.11 16.88
C ARG A 248 9.96 8.71 16.74
N LEU A 249 9.62 7.86 15.80
CA LEU A 249 8.25 7.50 15.40
C LEU A 249 7.65 6.28 16.10
N ARG A 250 8.11 5.95 17.27
CA ARG A 250 7.27 5.17 18.21
C ARG A 250 6.05 5.96 18.71
N GLN A 251 5.97 7.23 18.39
CA GLN A 251 4.85 8.14 18.70
C GLN A 251 4.43 8.85 17.40
N MET A 252 3.54 8.25 16.63
CA MET A 252 2.56 8.81 15.67
C MET A 252 2.81 10.18 14.99
N ILE A 253 4.05 10.62 14.77
CA ILE A 253 4.31 11.85 14.03
C ILE A 253 4.82 11.47 12.64
N LEU A 254 3.92 11.53 11.66
CA LEU A 254 4.22 11.42 10.24
C LEU A 254 5.32 12.41 9.86
N GLY A 255 6.43 11.95 9.28
CA GLY A 255 7.42 12.85 8.67
C GLY A 255 6.73 13.70 7.59
N GLY A 256 7.07 14.99 7.52
CA GLY A 256 6.38 15.95 6.66
C GLY A 256 6.18 15.49 5.21
N VAL A 257 7.19 14.83 4.61
CA VAL A 257 7.08 14.30 3.22
C VAL A 257 6.11 13.12 3.13
N THR A 258 6.26 12.12 4.00
CA THR A 258 5.36 10.95 4.01
C THR A 258 3.92 11.36 4.24
N ARG A 259 3.70 12.26 5.20
CA ARG A 259 2.37 12.79 5.50
C ARG A 259 1.77 13.51 4.30
N HIS A 260 2.52 14.44 3.70
CA HIS A 260 2.06 15.20 2.54
C HIS A 260 1.65 14.29 1.39
N VAL A 261 2.47 13.27 1.09
CA VAL A 261 2.19 12.30 0.03
C VAL A 261 0.95 11.47 0.35
N LEU A 262 0.80 11.00 1.60
CA LEU A 262 -0.36 10.22 2.01
C LEU A 262 -1.67 11.00 1.97
N GLU A 263 -1.62 12.30 2.22
CA GLU A 263 -2.81 13.16 2.26
C GLU A 263 -3.18 13.72 0.87
N ASN A 264 -2.20 13.90 -0.03
CA ASN A 264 -2.40 14.72 -1.22
C ASN A 264 -2.05 14.01 -2.54
N SER A 265 -1.53 12.76 -2.52
CA SER A 265 -1.13 12.11 -3.76
C SER A 265 -2.35 11.68 -4.59
N ASP A 266 -2.36 12.05 -5.85
CA ASP A 266 -3.23 11.56 -6.91
C ASP A 266 -2.52 10.53 -7.82
N ILE A 267 -1.26 10.22 -7.51
CA ILE A 267 -0.44 9.20 -8.15
C ILE A 267 -0.34 7.99 -7.22
N ALA A 268 -0.30 6.77 -7.76
CA ALA A 268 -0.06 5.58 -6.95
C ALA A 268 1.33 5.65 -6.28
N VAL A 269 1.41 5.30 -5.00
CA VAL A 269 2.66 5.39 -4.24
C VAL A 269 3.04 4.02 -3.68
N LEU A 270 4.24 3.54 -4.02
CA LEU A 270 4.82 2.38 -3.35
C LEU A 270 5.71 2.86 -2.20
N MET A 271 5.37 2.42 -1.02
CA MET A 271 6.14 2.70 0.20
C MET A 271 6.70 1.42 0.82
N SER A 272 7.83 1.55 1.47
CA SER A 272 8.42 0.53 2.34
C SER A 272 9.16 1.16 3.50
N ARG A 273 9.36 0.36 4.53
CA ARG A 273 10.12 0.72 5.70
C ARG A 273 11.23 -0.31 5.97
#